data_fdbea3c6236e58d84fb4031650974c7e
#
_entry.id   fdbea3c6236e58d84fb4031650974c7e
#
_cell.length_a   1.000
_cell.length_b   1.000
_cell.length_c   1.000
_cell.angle_alpha   90.00
_cell.angle_beta   90.00
_cell.angle_gamma   90.00
#
_symmetry.space_group_name_H-M   'P 1'
#
loop_
_entity.id
_entity.type
_entity.pdbx_description
1 polymer ?
#
loop_
_entity_poly.entity_id
_entity_poly.type
_entity_poly.pdbx_seq_one_letter_code
_entity_poly.pdbx_strand_id
1 'polypeptide(L)'
;MQTTRQRGSHWEQAAETFLHQQGLRTLQRNYLARVGEIDLIMLDGETLVFAEVRFRKHDTWGGGSHSVTRAKQQRIIRAARRFLACHPDSFQQTCRFDVISIGLQEGRTMFDWIQNAFETD
;
A
#
# COMPACT_ATOMS: atom_id res chain seq x y z
N MET A 1 8.15 -14.16 20.30
CA MET A 1 8.63 -12.86 19.81
C MET A 1 8.55 -12.82 18.28
N GLN A 2 7.92 -11.79 17.74
CA GLN A 2 7.81 -11.65 16.29
C GLN A 2 9.07 -11.04 15.70
N THR A 3 9.48 -11.54 14.54
CA THR A 3 10.56 -10.92 13.76
C THR A 3 10.04 -9.65 13.10
N THR A 4 10.96 -8.82 12.59
CA THR A 4 10.59 -7.61 11.85
C THR A 4 9.71 -7.94 10.65
N ARG A 5 10.03 -9.03 9.95
CA ARG A 5 9.23 -9.47 8.79
C ARG A 5 7.83 -9.90 9.21
N GLN A 6 7.71 -10.64 10.32
CA GLN A 6 6.41 -11.07 10.82
C GLN A 6 5.54 -9.88 11.24
N ARG A 7 6.16 -8.86 11.85
CA ARG A 7 5.43 -7.64 12.22
C ARG A 7 4.95 -6.88 11.00
N GLY A 8 5.79 -6.78 9.96
CA GLY A 8 5.39 -6.14 8.71
C GLY A 8 4.22 -6.86 8.07
N SER A 9 4.28 -8.21 8.03
CA SER A 9 3.20 -9.02 7.48
C SER A 9 1.90 -8.85 8.26
N HIS A 10 1.99 -8.74 9.59
CA HIS A 10 0.82 -8.51 10.43
C HIS A 10 0.12 -7.19 10.06
N TRP A 11 0.88 -6.11 9.92
CA TRP A 11 0.29 -4.82 9.56
C TRP A 11 -0.23 -4.78 8.14
N GLU A 12 0.42 -5.51 7.22
CA GLU A 12 -0.08 -5.65 5.86
C GLU A 12 -1.41 -6.38 5.83
N GLN A 13 -1.55 -7.44 6.63
CA GLN A 13 -2.82 -8.15 6.75
C GLN A 13 -3.92 -7.26 7.33
N ALA A 14 -3.59 -6.47 8.34
CA ALA A 14 -4.54 -5.54 8.94
C ALA A 14 -5.01 -4.50 7.91
N ALA A 15 -4.08 -3.96 7.12
CA ALA A 15 -4.40 -3.02 6.06
C ALA A 15 -5.30 -3.67 5.00
N GLU A 16 -4.97 -4.89 4.61
CA GLU A 16 -5.76 -5.62 3.61
C GLU A 16 -7.19 -5.85 4.09
N THR A 17 -7.35 -6.26 5.34
CA THR A 17 -8.67 -6.46 5.94
C THR A 17 -9.47 -5.17 5.94
N PHE A 18 -8.81 -4.08 6.34
CA PHE A 18 -9.44 -2.75 6.31
C PHE A 18 -9.93 -2.40 4.90
N LEU A 19 -9.08 -2.62 3.89
CA LEU A 19 -9.43 -2.29 2.50
C LEU A 19 -10.53 -3.19 1.97
N HIS A 20 -10.55 -4.48 2.35
CA HIS A 20 -11.66 -5.38 2.00
C HIS A 20 -12.98 -4.84 2.55
N GLN A 21 -12.96 -4.32 3.76
CA GLN A 21 -14.16 -3.73 4.37
C GLN A 21 -14.62 -2.48 3.61
N GLN A 22 -13.70 -1.82 2.92
CA GLN A 22 -14.00 -0.67 2.06
C GLN A 22 -14.43 -1.08 0.65
N GLY A 23 -14.46 -2.37 0.36
CA GLY A 23 -14.94 -2.87 -0.93
C GLY A 23 -13.85 -3.21 -1.94
N LEU A 24 -12.58 -3.07 -1.58
CA LEU A 24 -11.50 -3.43 -2.49
C LEU A 24 -11.28 -4.95 -2.49
N ARG A 25 -10.76 -5.46 -3.60
CA ARG A 25 -10.39 -6.88 -3.74
C ARG A 25 -8.90 -7.00 -3.95
N THR A 26 -8.29 -8.04 -3.39
CA THR A 26 -6.85 -8.27 -3.52
C THR A 26 -6.55 -9.02 -4.81
N LEU A 27 -5.61 -8.50 -5.59
CA LEU A 27 -5.05 -9.23 -6.73
C LEU A 27 -3.76 -9.93 -6.32
N GLN A 28 -2.88 -9.25 -5.60
CA GLN A 28 -1.59 -9.81 -5.24
C GLN A 28 -1.04 -9.13 -4.00
N ARG A 29 -0.35 -9.91 -3.16
CA ARG A 29 0.34 -9.42 -1.97
C ARG A 29 1.84 -9.49 -2.21
N ASN A 30 2.56 -8.52 -1.68
CA ASN A 30 4.03 -8.53 -1.66
C ASN A 30 4.60 -8.79 -3.04
N TYR A 31 4.19 -7.97 -4.01
CA TYR A 31 4.73 -8.07 -5.36
C TYR A 31 6.17 -7.58 -5.33
N LEU A 32 7.10 -8.49 -5.58
CA LEU A 32 8.51 -8.18 -5.59
C LEU A 32 9.02 -8.12 -7.02
N ALA A 33 9.48 -6.93 -7.41
CA ALA A 33 10.18 -6.73 -8.67
C ALA A 33 11.63 -6.40 -8.36
N ARG A 34 12.48 -6.50 -9.36
CA ARG A 34 13.91 -6.24 -9.21
C ARG A 34 14.21 -4.85 -8.68
N VAL A 35 13.35 -3.90 -9.00
CA VAL A 35 13.56 -2.47 -8.69
C VAL A 35 12.75 -1.98 -7.50
N GLY A 36 11.90 -2.83 -6.93
CA GLY A 36 11.08 -2.42 -5.78
C GLY A 36 10.01 -3.41 -5.44
N GLU A 37 9.27 -3.11 -4.39
CA GLU A 37 8.23 -3.96 -3.86
C GLU A 37 6.94 -3.16 -3.71
N ILE A 38 5.80 -3.82 -3.93
CA ILE A 38 4.49 -3.25 -3.68
C ILE A 38 3.80 -4.14 -2.66
N ASP A 39 3.37 -3.55 -1.55
CA ASP A 39 2.79 -4.33 -0.45
C ASP A 39 1.49 -5.01 -0.85
N LEU A 40 0.59 -4.26 -1.49
CA LEU A 40 -0.70 -4.78 -1.92
C LEU A 40 -1.05 -4.24 -3.30
N ILE A 41 -1.52 -5.13 -4.18
CA ILE A 41 -2.11 -4.74 -5.45
C ILE A 41 -3.58 -5.13 -5.37
N MET A 42 -4.46 -4.14 -5.48
CA MET A 42 -5.88 -4.29 -5.22
C MET A 42 -6.70 -3.75 -6.39
N LEU A 43 -7.99 -4.09 -6.37
CA LEU A 43 -8.97 -3.49 -7.28
C LEU A 43 -10.02 -2.75 -6.47
N ASP A 44 -10.25 -1.51 -6.84
CA ASP A 44 -11.35 -0.70 -6.35
C ASP A 44 -12.29 -0.47 -7.51
N GLY A 45 -13.32 -1.34 -7.62
CA GLY A 45 -14.09 -1.40 -8.84
C GLY A 45 -13.21 -1.80 -10.01
N GLU A 46 -13.06 -0.94 -11.00
CA GLU A 46 -12.21 -1.17 -12.16
C GLU A 46 -10.86 -0.48 -12.05
N THR A 47 -10.62 0.24 -10.95
CA THR A 47 -9.37 0.94 -10.73
C THR A 47 -8.35 0.02 -10.06
N LEU A 48 -7.16 -0.05 -10.65
CA LEU A 48 -6.05 -0.82 -10.11
C LEU A 48 -5.32 0.03 -9.07
N VAL A 49 -5.19 -0.48 -7.86
CA VAL A 49 -4.62 0.26 -6.74
C VAL A 49 -3.31 -0.40 -6.32
N PHE A 50 -2.23 0.36 -6.36
CA PHE A 50 -0.93 -0.05 -5.83
C PHE A 50 -0.78 0.59 -4.47
N ALA A 51 -0.84 -0.22 -3.41
CA ALA A 51 -0.92 0.30 -2.04
C ALA A 51 0.36 0.03 -1.25
N GLU A 52 0.83 1.07 -0.59
CA GLU A 52 1.93 1.02 0.35
C GLU A 52 1.37 1.05 1.76
N VAL A 53 1.82 0.11 2.60
CA VAL A 53 1.37 0.01 3.99
C VAL A 53 2.48 0.54 4.89
N ARG A 54 2.14 1.47 5.78
CA ARG A 54 3.09 2.06 6.71
C ARG A 54 2.56 1.94 8.13
N PHE A 55 3.39 1.43 9.01
CA PHE A 55 3.08 1.41 10.42
C PHE A 55 3.85 2.51 11.15
N ARG A 56 3.15 3.27 11.98
CA ARG A 56 3.73 4.34 12.78
C ARG A 56 3.88 3.87 14.21
N LYS A 57 5.10 3.86 14.69
CA LYS A 57 5.46 3.31 16.00
C LYS A 57 5.11 4.20 17.18
N HIS A 58 4.73 5.45 16.94
CA HIS A 58 4.49 6.40 18.02
C HIS A 58 3.00 6.65 18.19
N ASP A 59 2.60 6.96 19.42
CA ASP A 59 1.20 7.20 19.78
C ASP A 59 0.67 8.54 19.26
N THR A 60 1.39 9.19 18.37
CA THR A 60 0.98 10.46 17.80
C THR A 60 0.23 10.26 16.50
N TRP A 61 -0.94 9.66 16.59
CA TRP A 61 -1.77 9.47 15.40
C TRP A 61 -2.21 10.84 14.88
N GLY A 62 -2.19 10.98 13.56
CA GLY A 62 -2.62 12.20 12.90
C GLY A 62 -1.60 13.32 12.87
N GLY A 63 -0.53 13.21 13.62
CA GLY A 63 0.46 14.27 13.75
C GLY A 63 1.70 14.09 12.92
N GLY A 64 1.70 13.20 11.96
CA GLY A 64 2.90 12.94 11.21
C GLY A 64 2.68 12.95 9.72
N SER A 65 3.77 12.84 9.02
CA SER A 65 3.74 12.80 7.59
C SER A 65 3.21 11.46 7.10
N HIS A 66 2.22 11.50 6.23
CA HIS A 66 1.77 10.34 5.49
C HIS A 66 2.64 10.11 4.26
N SER A 67 3.61 10.98 4.05
CA SER A 67 4.37 10.99 2.83
C SER A 67 5.33 9.82 2.73
N VAL A 68 5.41 9.28 1.55
CA VAL A 68 6.41 8.31 1.13
C VAL A 68 7.51 9.11 0.45
N THR A 69 8.77 8.82 0.74
CA THR A 69 9.89 9.56 0.13
C THR A 69 9.83 9.44 -1.39
N ARG A 70 10.37 10.46 -2.07
CA ARG A 70 10.38 10.44 -3.53
C ARG A 70 11.13 9.21 -4.07
N ALA A 71 12.23 8.83 -3.44
CA ALA A 71 12.97 7.64 -3.85
C ALA A 71 12.10 6.38 -3.74
N LYS A 72 11.34 6.25 -2.67
CA LYS A 72 10.43 5.11 -2.51
C LYS A 72 9.28 5.16 -3.50
N GLN A 73 8.72 6.34 -3.75
CA GLN A 73 7.70 6.51 -4.78
C GLN A 73 8.20 6.01 -6.14
N GLN A 74 9.43 6.38 -6.50
CA GLN A 74 10.01 5.96 -7.78
C GLN A 74 10.16 4.44 -7.86
N ARG A 75 10.56 3.80 -6.77
CA ARG A 75 10.67 2.34 -6.73
C ARG A 75 9.31 1.67 -6.88
N ILE A 76 8.29 2.21 -6.22
CA ILE A 76 6.93 1.68 -6.33
C ILE A 76 6.41 1.85 -7.76
N ILE A 77 6.63 3.01 -8.37
CA ILE A 77 6.19 3.29 -9.73
C ILE A 77 6.85 2.32 -10.72
N ARG A 78 8.16 2.06 -10.56
CA ARG A 78 8.86 1.12 -11.42
C ARG A 78 8.33 -0.31 -11.26
N ALA A 79 8.06 -0.72 -10.02
CA ALA A 79 7.47 -2.03 -9.76
C ALA A 79 6.08 -2.14 -10.38
N ALA A 80 5.28 -1.07 -10.29
CA ALA A 80 3.95 -1.04 -10.88
C ALA A 80 4.02 -1.17 -12.42
N ARG A 81 4.96 -0.46 -13.05
CA ARG A 81 5.17 -0.58 -14.50
C ARG A 81 5.53 -2.00 -14.89
N ARG A 82 6.35 -2.65 -14.07
CA ARG A 82 6.72 -4.05 -14.31
C ARG A 82 5.51 -4.96 -14.21
N PHE A 83 4.68 -4.75 -13.18
CA PHE A 83 3.45 -5.52 -13.02
C PHE A 83 2.56 -5.37 -14.25
N LEU A 84 2.35 -4.13 -14.70
CA LEU A 84 1.50 -3.86 -15.86
C LEU A 84 2.06 -4.50 -17.13
N ALA A 85 3.38 -4.47 -17.32
CA ALA A 85 4.03 -5.09 -18.47
C ALA A 85 3.81 -6.60 -18.49
N CYS A 86 3.73 -7.24 -17.32
CA CYS A 86 3.51 -8.68 -17.19
C CYS A 86 2.04 -9.06 -17.17
N HIS A 87 1.14 -8.08 -17.11
CA HIS A 87 -0.30 -8.30 -17.05
C HIS A 87 -0.99 -7.40 -18.09
N PRO A 88 -0.91 -7.76 -19.38
CA PRO A 88 -1.40 -6.87 -20.45
C PRO A 88 -2.88 -6.50 -20.31
N ASP A 89 -3.69 -7.37 -19.74
CA ASP A 89 -5.11 -7.09 -19.53
C ASP A 89 -5.34 -5.94 -18.56
N SER A 90 -4.38 -5.69 -17.68
CA SER A 90 -4.46 -4.60 -16.71
C SER A 90 -3.89 -3.29 -17.25
N PHE A 91 -3.24 -3.31 -18.40
CA PHE A 91 -2.55 -2.15 -18.95
C PHE A 91 -3.49 -0.99 -19.26
N GLN A 92 -4.73 -1.31 -19.62
CA GLN A 92 -5.75 -0.32 -19.98
C GLN A 92 -6.50 0.22 -18.78
N GLN A 93 -6.29 -0.35 -17.60
CA GLN A 93 -7.03 0.07 -16.41
C GLN A 93 -6.52 1.39 -15.86
N THR A 94 -7.43 2.16 -15.27
CA THR A 94 -7.05 3.31 -14.47
C THR A 94 -6.28 2.81 -13.26
N CYS A 95 -5.18 3.49 -12.94
CA CYS A 95 -4.32 3.11 -11.82
C CYS A 95 -4.18 4.28 -10.86
N ARG A 96 -4.01 3.95 -9.58
CA ARG A 96 -3.64 4.96 -8.60
C ARG A 96 -2.71 4.35 -7.55
N PHE A 97 -1.99 5.22 -6.86
CA PHE A 97 -1.07 4.84 -5.80
C PHE A 97 -1.64 5.34 -4.46
N ASP A 98 -1.89 4.41 -3.55
CA ASP A 98 -2.47 4.71 -2.25
C ASP A 98 -1.48 4.40 -1.15
N VAL A 99 -1.64 5.08 -0.02
CA VAL A 99 -0.87 4.80 1.19
C VAL A 99 -1.86 4.52 2.32
N ILE A 100 -1.66 3.43 3.01
CA ILE A 100 -2.42 3.10 4.22
C ILE A 100 -1.49 3.26 5.40
N SER A 101 -1.73 4.29 6.20
CA SER A 101 -0.95 4.53 7.40
C SER A 101 -1.69 3.91 8.59
N ILE A 102 -1.00 3.07 9.34
CA ILE A 102 -1.57 2.40 10.50
C ILE A 102 -0.85 2.88 11.74
N GLY A 103 -1.60 3.18 12.77
CA GLY A 103 -1.03 3.61 14.03
C GLY A 103 -1.88 3.16 15.20
N LEU A 104 -1.38 3.43 16.39
CA LEU A 104 -2.10 3.16 17.62
C LEU A 104 -2.43 4.48 18.31
N GLN A 105 -3.65 4.58 18.78
CA GLN A 105 -4.10 5.70 19.59
C GLN A 105 -4.86 5.13 20.77
N GLU A 106 -4.37 5.37 21.98
CA GLU A 106 -4.97 4.85 23.21
C GLU A 106 -5.20 3.33 23.12
N GLY A 107 -4.22 2.61 22.56
CA GLY A 107 -4.30 1.16 22.41
C GLY A 107 -5.16 0.67 21.25
N ARG A 108 -5.78 1.58 20.50
CA ARG A 108 -6.63 1.21 19.37
C ARG A 108 -5.90 1.36 18.06
N THR A 109 -6.12 0.40 17.17
CA THR A 109 -5.56 0.47 15.82
C THR A 109 -6.34 1.49 15.00
N MET A 110 -5.60 2.45 14.44
CA MET A 110 -6.18 3.51 13.61
C MET A 110 -5.64 3.37 12.19
N PHE A 111 -6.52 3.59 11.23
CA PHE A 111 -6.16 3.53 9.80
C PHE A 111 -6.38 4.90 9.17
N ASP A 112 -5.40 5.31 8.37
CA ASP A 112 -5.53 6.51 7.54
C ASP A 112 -5.22 6.10 6.10
N TRP A 113 -6.24 6.08 5.28
CA TRP A 113 -6.15 5.65 3.89
C TRP A 113 -6.09 6.88 2.99
N ILE A 114 -4.92 7.12 2.45
CA ILE A 114 -4.70 8.25 1.56
C ILE A 114 -4.77 7.74 0.12
N GLN A 115 -5.88 8.03 -0.55
CA GLN A 115 -6.06 7.65 -1.94
C GLN A 115 -5.29 8.62 -2.82
N ASN A 116 -4.70 8.06 -3.88
CA ASN A 116 -3.95 8.84 -4.85
C ASN A 116 -2.89 9.71 -4.17
N ALA A 117 -2.10 9.06 -3.31
CA ALA A 117 -1.13 9.75 -2.46
C ALA A 117 0.03 10.36 -3.24
N PHE A 118 0.34 9.81 -4.40
CA PHE A 118 1.33 10.36 -5.33
C PHE A 118 1.01 9.89 -6.75
N GLU A 119 1.57 10.57 -7.71
CA GLU A 119 1.30 10.32 -9.12
C GLU A 119 2.59 10.06 -9.89
N THR A 120 2.45 9.41 -11.03
CA THR A 120 3.55 9.31 -11.99
C THR A 120 3.69 10.64 -12.73
N ASP A 121 4.90 11.13 -12.84
CA ASP A 121 5.17 12.35 -13.61
C ASP A 121 5.24 12.06 -15.10
#